data_59144971478842e33cf871e79bddff0e
#
_entry.id   59144971478842e33cf871e79bddff0e
#
_cell.length_a   1.000
_cell.length_b   1.000
_cell.length_c   1.000
_cell.angle_alpha   90.00
_cell.angle_beta   90.00
_cell.angle_gamma   90.00
#
_symmetry.space_group_name_H-M   'P 1'
#
loop_
_entity.id
_entity.type
_entity.pdbx_description
1 polymer ?
#
loop_
_entity_poly.entity_id
_entity_poly.type
_entity_poly.pdbx_seq_one_letter_code
_entity_poly.pdbx_strand_id
1 'polypeptide(L)'
;MQGKIIKGIAGFYVVEHGGRTVMCKAKGIFRKDGIKPLVGDLVRFKEAETEDSEANIEEILPRKHVLIRPAVSNVDQALVVLSVRDPDPQLFLLDEYLVVMEKQGLPAAVLWSKTDLDEDRKSVV
;
A
#
# COMPACT_ATOMS: atom_id res chain seq x y z
N MET A 1 -9.74 19.29 2.75
CA MET A 1 -10.30 17.93 2.94
C MET A 1 -9.18 16.91 3.15
N GLN A 2 -9.44 15.88 3.89
CA GLN A 2 -8.47 14.85 4.18
C GLN A 2 -8.97 13.50 3.68
N GLY A 3 -8.08 12.73 3.07
CA GLY A 3 -8.41 11.40 2.55
C GLY A 3 -7.20 10.50 2.51
N LYS A 4 -7.41 9.26 2.04
CA LYS A 4 -6.37 8.24 1.93
C LYS A 4 -6.18 7.85 0.47
N ILE A 5 -4.94 7.80 0.03
CA ILE A 5 -4.62 7.33 -1.32
C ILE A 5 -4.80 5.82 -1.37
N ILE A 6 -5.68 5.36 -2.26
CA ILE A 6 -5.94 3.94 -2.44
C ILE A 6 -5.40 3.38 -3.76
N LYS A 7 -5.04 4.25 -4.69
CA LYS A 7 -4.52 3.85 -6.00
C LYS A 7 -3.74 4.98 -6.64
N GLY A 8 -2.68 4.64 -7.38
CA GLY A 8 -1.93 5.59 -8.19
C GLY A 8 -1.83 5.10 -9.62
N ILE A 9 -2.18 5.94 -10.60
CA ILE A 9 -2.15 5.62 -12.02
C ILE A 9 -1.63 6.82 -12.80
N ALA A 10 -0.49 6.66 -13.47
CA ALA A 10 0.01 7.63 -14.44
C ALA A 10 0.02 9.09 -13.95
N GLY A 11 0.46 9.30 -12.71
CA GLY A 11 0.52 10.65 -12.12
C GLY A 11 -0.79 11.13 -11.48
N PHE A 12 -1.84 10.32 -11.55
CA PHE A 12 -3.10 10.56 -10.84
C PHE A 12 -3.20 9.66 -9.63
N TYR A 13 -3.83 10.18 -8.58
CA TYR A 13 -4.01 9.45 -7.33
C TYR A 13 -5.48 9.44 -6.97
N VAL A 14 -6.01 8.24 -6.71
CA VAL A 14 -7.38 8.09 -6.25
C VAL A 14 -7.37 8.21 -4.73
N VAL A 15 -8.07 9.20 -4.22
CA VAL A 15 -8.16 9.50 -2.79
C VAL A 15 -9.56 9.15 -2.30
N GLU A 16 -9.64 8.35 -1.25
CA GLU A 16 -10.91 8.02 -0.59
C GLU A 16 -11.19 9.04 0.50
N HIS A 17 -12.39 9.62 0.47
CA HIS A 17 -12.85 10.59 1.45
C HIS A 17 -14.36 10.40 1.68
N GLY A 18 -14.74 10.06 2.91
CA GLY A 18 -16.14 9.95 3.28
C GLY A 18 -16.96 8.98 2.42
N GLY A 19 -16.39 7.85 2.05
CA GLY A 19 -17.06 6.87 1.19
C GLY A 19 -17.07 7.20 -0.29
N ARG A 20 -16.47 8.33 -0.68
CA ARG A 20 -16.30 8.73 -2.10
C ARG A 20 -14.85 8.58 -2.49
N THR A 21 -14.62 8.49 -3.78
CA THR A 21 -13.27 8.54 -4.34
C THR A 21 -13.12 9.80 -5.20
N VAL A 22 -11.98 10.45 -5.07
CA VAL A 22 -11.66 11.67 -5.83
C VAL A 22 -10.33 11.44 -6.52
N MET A 23 -10.28 11.73 -7.81
CA MET A 23 -9.03 11.64 -8.57
C MET A 23 -8.25 12.95 -8.42
N CYS A 24 -7.04 12.87 -7.91
CA CYS A 24 -6.22 14.04 -7.62
C CYS A 24 -4.90 14.00 -8.37
N LYS A 25 -4.36 15.17 -8.65
CA LYS A 25 -2.99 15.34 -9.13
C LYS A 25 -2.09 15.76 -7.96
N ALA A 26 -0.81 15.50 -8.08
CA ALA A 26 0.17 15.80 -7.03
C ALA A 26 1.34 16.65 -7.51
N LYS A 27 1.18 17.36 -8.63
CA LYS A 27 2.28 18.15 -9.21
C LYS A 27 2.85 19.20 -8.25
N GLY A 28 1.99 19.88 -7.52
CA GLY A 28 2.41 20.94 -6.60
C GLY A 28 3.26 20.43 -5.45
N ILE A 29 2.87 19.30 -4.87
CA ILE A 29 3.61 18.68 -3.78
C ILE A 29 4.96 18.16 -4.24
N PHE A 30 4.99 17.49 -5.38
CA PHE A 30 6.24 16.96 -5.93
C PHE A 30 7.25 18.09 -6.17
N ARG A 31 6.80 19.21 -6.70
CA ARG A 31 7.66 20.37 -6.95
C ARG A 31 8.13 21.05 -5.65
N LYS A 32 7.22 21.16 -4.68
CA LYS A 32 7.50 21.89 -3.44
C LYS A 32 8.36 21.09 -2.47
N ASP A 33 7.99 19.84 -2.22
CA ASP A 33 8.61 19.01 -1.19
C ASP A 33 9.46 17.87 -1.75
N GLY A 34 9.41 17.62 -3.07
CA GLY A 34 10.14 16.53 -3.70
C GLY A 34 9.66 15.14 -3.27
N ILE A 35 8.50 15.07 -2.63
CA ILE A 35 7.97 13.82 -2.10
C ILE A 35 6.98 13.22 -3.08
N LYS A 36 7.18 11.93 -3.41
CA LYS A 36 6.25 11.19 -4.24
C LYS A 36 5.16 10.57 -3.35
N PRO A 37 3.87 10.80 -3.65
CA PRO A 37 2.80 10.14 -2.91
C PRO A 37 2.84 8.62 -3.07
N LEU A 38 2.46 7.91 -2.02
CA LEU A 38 2.38 6.45 -2.01
C LEU A 38 0.96 6.01 -1.69
N VAL A 39 0.58 4.83 -2.20
CA VAL A 39 -0.66 4.19 -1.78
C VAL A 39 -0.61 3.99 -0.26
N GLY A 40 -1.67 4.35 0.43
CA GLY A 40 -1.73 4.34 1.90
C GLY A 40 -1.51 5.70 2.55
N ASP A 41 -0.98 6.68 1.82
CA ASP A 41 -0.75 8.01 2.38
C ASP A 41 -2.07 8.67 2.77
N LEU A 42 -2.06 9.30 3.93
CA LEU A 42 -3.11 10.23 4.34
C LEU A 42 -2.73 11.60 3.82
N VAL A 43 -3.63 12.24 3.11
CA VAL A 43 -3.34 13.49 2.41
C VAL A 43 -4.42 14.52 2.66
N ARG A 44 -4.04 15.80 2.58
CA ARG A 44 -4.98 16.88 2.42
C ARG A 44 -5.06 17.20 0.95
N PHE A 45 -6.26 17.35 0.46
CA PHE A 45 -6.49 17.68 -0.94
C PHE A 45 -7.56 18.74 -1.07
N LYS A 46 -7.51 19.43 -2.19
CA LYS A 46 -8.51 20.44 -2.56
C LYS A 46 -9.29 19.93 -3.75
N GLU A 47 -10.61 19.91 -3.64
CA GLU A 47 -11.47 19.52 -4.76
C GLU A 47 -11.39 20.53 -5.90
N ALA A 48 -11.78 20.08 -7.08
CA ALA A 48 -11.87 20.95 -8.24
C ALA A 48 -12.92 22.05 -8.00
N GLU A 49 -12.55 23.30 -8.26
CA GLU A 49 -13.46 24.43 -8.09
C GLU A 49 -14.42 24.59 -9.28
N THR A 50 -13.99 24.14 -10.45
CA THR A 50 -14.76 24.19 -11.68
C THR A 50 -14.64 22.87 -12.42
N GLU A 51 -15.49 22.67 -13.46
CA GLU A 51 -15.40 21.47 -14.30
C GLU A 51 -14.07 21.36 -15.04
N ASP A 52 -13.43 22.49 -15.31
CA ASP A 52 -12.16 22.54 -16.00
C ASP A 52 -10.95 22.41 -15.06
N SER A 53 -11.17 22.48 -13.75
CA SER A 53 -10.09 22.35 -12.78
C SER A 53 -10.03 20.92 -12.24
N GLU A 54 -8.90 20.58 -11.68
CA GLU A 54 -8.65 19.25 -11.15
C GLU A 54 -8.42 19.31 -9.64
N ALA A 55 -8.79 18.25 -8.95
CA ALA A 55 -8.46 18.11 -7.54
C ALA A 55 -6.95 17.94 -7.39
N ASN A 56 -6.38 18.53 -6.36
CA ASN A 56 -4.94 18.49 -6.10
C ASN A 56 -4.65 18.08 -4.67
N ILE A 57 -3.63 17.24 -4.51
CA ILE A 57 -3.07 16.93 -3.20
C ILE A 57 -2.21 18.10 -2.76
N GLU A 58 -2.53 18.67 -1.61
CA GLU A 58 -1.80 19.83 -1.08
C GLU A 58 -0.75 19.44 -0.05
N GLU A 59 -0.98 18.37 0.69
CA GLU A 59 -0.08 17.95 1.76
C GLU A 59 -0.17 16.46 1.99
N ILE A 60 0.97 15.82 2.24
CA ILE A 60 1.05 14.44 2.69
C ILE A 60 1.28 14.46 4.19
N LEU A 61 0.37 13.87 4.96
CA LEU A 61 0.48 13.82 6.40
C LEU A 61 1.59 12.88 6.84
N PRO A 62 2.10 13.01 8.07
CA PRO A 62 3.18 12.15 8.54
C PRO A 62 2.85 10.67 8.38
N ARG A 63 3.79 9.91 7.85
CA ARG A 63 3.65 8.49 7.58
C ARG A 63 3.96 7.67 8.82
N LYS A 64 3.14 6.65 9.09
CA LYS A 64 3.36 5.72 10.19
C LYS A 64 4.42 4.69 9.82
N HIS A 65 4.30 4.10 8.64
CA HIS A 65 5.24 3.11 8.10
C HIS A 65 5.39 3.32 6.60
N VAL A 66 6.58 3.04 6.09
CA VAL A 66 6.86 3.10 4.65
C VAL A 66 7.56 1.82 4.25
N LEU A 67 7.03 1.13 3.25
CA LEU A 67 7.68 -0.01 2.63
C LEU A 67 8.25 0.41 1.28
N ILE A 68 9.38 -0.18 0.89
CA ILE A 68 10.01 0.10 -0.40
C ILE A 68 9.40 -0.79 -1.48
N ARG A 69 9.15 -2.05 -1.16
CA ARG A 69 8.55 -3.02 -2.08
C ARG A 69 7.54 -3.90 -1.33
N PRO A 70 6.24 -3.76 -1.64
CA PRO A 70 5.65 -2.73 -2.51
C PRO A 70 5.80 -1.32 -1.91
N ALA A 71 5.80 -0.30 -2.78
CA ALA A 71 5.92 1.09 -2.35
C ALA A 71 4.59 1.58 -1.78
N VAL A 72 4.40 1.37 -0.49
CA VAL A 72 3.17 1.73 0.23
C VAL A 72 3.52 2.32 1.58
N SER A 73 2.59 3.10 2.14
CA SER A 73 2.74 3.71 3.46
C SER A 73 1.56 3.37 4.36
N ASN A 74 1.70 3.67 5.66
CA ASN A 74 0.65 3.53 6.66
C ASN A 74 0.02 2.13 6.70
N VAL A 75 0.85 1.11 6.58
CA VAL A 75 0.43 -0.29 6.63
C VAL A 75 0.29 -0.71 8.08
N ASP A 76 -0.83 -1.31 8.44
CA ASP A 76 -1.10 -1.78 9.80
C ASP A 76 -0.71 -3.24 9.99
N GLN A 77 -0.79 -4.03 8.92
CA GLN A 77 -0.47 -5.45 8.95
C GLN A 77 0.00 -5.91 7.57
N ALA A 78 0.98 -6.79 7.55
CA ALA A 78 1.43 -7.44 6.32
C ALA A 78 0.86 -8.85 6.25
N LEU A 79 0.42 -9.24 5.06
CA LEU A 79 -0.03 -10.60 4.79
C LEU A 79 0.84 -11.18 3.69
N VAL A 80 1.65 -12.18 4.04
CA VAL A 80 2.52 -12.86 3.08
C VAL A 80 1.81 -14.13 2.61
N VAL A 81 1.52 -14.19 1.32
CA VAL A 81 0.83 -15.33 0.73
C VAL A 81 1.83 -16.22 0.01
N LEU A 82 1.89 -17.48 0.38
CA LEU A 82 2.76 -18.48 -0.23
C LEU A 82 1.94 -19.64 -0.73
N SER A 83 2.35 -20.22 -1.88
CA SER A 83 1.78 -21.47 -2.33
C SER A 83 2.50 -22.63 -1.66
N VAL A 84 1.76 -23.68 -1.34
CA VAL A 84 2.32 -24.91 -0.77
C VAL A 84 3.12 -25.66 -1.85
N ARG A 85 2.62 -25.63 -3.08
CA ARG A 85 3.21 -26.29 -4.24
C ARG A 85 2.80 -25.56 -5.51
N ASP A 86 3.62 -25.67 -6.56
CA ASP A 86 3.38 -25.12 -7.90
C ASP A 86 3.04 -23.61 -7.90
N PRO A 87 3.99 -22.71 -7.64
CA PRO A 87 5.42 -23.00 -7.39
C PRO A 87 5.70 -23.42 -5.96
N ASP A 88 6.78 -24.14 -5.77
CA ASP A 88 7.24 -24.48 -4.43
C ASP A 88 7.55 -23.21 -3.63
N PRO A 89 7.26 -23.21 -2.32
CA PRO A 89 7.50 -22.03 -1.51
C PRO A 89 9.00 -21.74 -1.38
N GLN A 90 9.36 -20.49 -1.56
CA GLN A 90 10.72 -20.04 -1.36
C GLN A 90 10.88 -19.50 0.06
N LEU A 91 11.21 -20.38 0.98
CA LEU A 91 11.32 -20.04 2.39
C LEU A 91 12.36 -18.97 2.67
N PHE A 92 13.39 -18.90 1.84
CA PHE A 92 14.38 -17.84 1.92
C PHE A 92 13.78 -16.45 1.73
N LEU A 93 12.90 -16.29 0.75
CA LEU A 93 12.19 -15.03 0.53
C LEU A 93 11.23 -14.70 1.68
N LEU A 94 10.58 -15.73 2.22
CA LEU A 94 9.71 -15.55 3.38
C LEU A 94 10.51 -14.97 4.56
N ASP A 95 11.68 -15.53 4.85
CA ASP A 95 12.50 -15.05 5.92
C ASP A 95 12.94 -13.59 5.72
N GLU A 96 13.28 -13.23 4.48
CA GLU A 96 13.62 -11.83 4.15
C GLU A 96 12.45 -10.89 4.40
N TYR A 97 11.25 -11.24 3.96
CA TYR A 97 10.07 -10.42 4.19
C TYR A 97 9.76 -10.27 5.68
N LEU A 98 9.85 -11.35 6.44
CA LEU A 98 9.58 -11.31 7.88
C LEU A 98 10.58 -10.44 8.62
N VAL A 99 11.86 -10.47 8.24
CA VAL A 99 12.88 -9.61 8.83
C VAL A 99 12.58 -8.13 8.55
N VAL A 100 12.21 -7.80 7.31
CA VAL A 100 11.85 -6.42 6.94
C VAL A 100 10.65 -5.95 7.76
N MET A 101 9.61 -6.79 7.89
CA MET A 101 8.43 -6.43 8.66
C MET A 101 8.74 -6.24 10.14
N GLU A 102 9.58 -7.10 10.70
CA GLU A 102 10.00 -6.98 12.10
C GLU A 102 10.77 -5.69 12.37
N LYS A 103 11.68 -5.32 11.46
CA LYS A 103 12.42 -4.05 11.58
C LYS A 103 11.50 -2.83 11.54
N GLN A 104 10.41 -2.92 10.82
CA GLN A 104 9.42 -1.84 10.74
C GLN A 104 8.44 -1.86 11.92
N GLY A 105 8.52 -2.87 12.79
CA GLY A 105 7.53 -3.04 13.85
C GLY A 105 6.16 -3.41 13.32
N LEU A 106 6.09 -4.04 12.16
CA LEU A 106 4.85 -4.33 11.46
C LEU A 106 4.44 -5.79 11.68
N PRO A 107 3.23 -6.05 12.25
CA PRO A 107 2.74 -7.41 12.39
C PRO A 107 2.60 -8.08 11.02
N ALA A 108 3.06 -9.31 10.92
CA ALA A 108 2.99 -10.08 9.69
C ALA A 108 2.28 -11.41 9.94
N ALA A 109 1.46 -11.82 8.99
CA ALA A 109 0.83 -13.12 8.97
C ALA A 109 1.20 -13.85 7.68
N VAL A 110 1.35 -15.17 7.75
CA VAL A 110 1.65 -15.99 6.60
C VAL A 110 0.41 -16.79 6.23
N LEU A 111 0.00 -16.70 4.98
CA LEU A 111 -1.14 -17.43 4.44
C LEU A 111 -0.66 -18.43 3.40
N TRP A 112 -1.01 -19.68 3.58
CA TRP A 112 -0.69 -20.74 2.64
C TRP A 112 -1.85 -20.91 1.65
N SER A 113 -1.54 -20.82 0.36
CA SER A 113 -2.51 -21.06 -0.70
C SER A 113 -2.26 -22.42 -1.35
N LYS A 114 -3.21 -22.87 -2.16
CA LYS A 114 -3.13 -24.14 -2.88
C LYS A 114 -2.93 -25.34 -1.94
N THR A 115 -3.54 -25.31 -0.77
CA THR A 115 -3.43 -26.36 0.23
C THR A 115 -3.99 -27.70 -0.26
N ASP A 116 -4.86 -27.69 -1.28
CA ASP A 116 -5.36 -28.88 -1.95
C ASP A 116 -4.26 -29.69 -2.66
N LEU A 117 -3.12 -29.05 -2.94
CA LEU A 117 -1.97 -29.73 -3.56
C LEU A 117 -1.06 -30.41 -2.55
N ASP A 118 -1.25 -30.15 -1.25
CA ASP A 118 -0.46 -30.77 -0.18
C ASP A 118 -1.09 -32.09 0.25
N GLU A 119 -0.30 -33.16 0.24
CA GLU A 119 -0.75 -34.49 0.66
C GLU A 119 -0.98 -34.56 2.18
N ASP A 120 -0.28 -33.75 2.96
CA ASP A 120 -0.39 -33.69 4.41
C ASP A 120 -0.90 -32.33 4.86
N ARG A 121 -2.17 -32.06 4.63
CA ARG A 121 -2.80 -30.78 5.00
C ARG A 121 -2.74 -30.49 6.48
N LYS A 122 -2.61 -31.49 7.32
CA LYS A 122 -2.58 -31.31 8.78
C LYS A 122 -1.34 -30.61 9.25
N SER A 123 -0.26 -30.62 8.46
CA SER A 123 0.98 -29.94 8.77
C SER A 123 0.97 -28.47 8.34
N VAL A 124 -0.03 -28.06 7.55
CA VAL A 124 -0.15 -26.71 7.00
C VAL A 124 -1.20 -25.95 7.81
N VAL A 125 -0.76 -25.28 8.81
CA VAL A 125 -1.66 -24.53 9.69
C VAL A 125 -1.29 -23.07 9.70
#